data_93b3caee5bc952cb9cfe2984caccdf0f
#
_entry.id   93b3caee5bc952cb9cfe2984caccdf0f
#
_cell.length_a   1.000
_cell.length_b   1.000
_cell.length_c   1.000
_cell.angle_alpha   90.00
_cell.angle_beta   90.00
_cell.angle_gamma   90.00
#
_symmetry.space_group_name_H-M   'P 1'
#
loop_
_entity.id
_entity.type
_entity.pdbx_description
1 polymer ?
#
loop_
_entity_poly.entity_id
_entity_poly.type
_entity_poly.pdbx_seq_one_letter_code
_entity_poly.pdbx_strand_id
1 'polypeptide(L)'
;MQIQLGTVWHFSIAVRDPEKHAQFWTSNFALKEMFRSDEAIALTNDDLIIGFFKGTPHPDTIDHISLNLESMRALRAALETLKKNGVELEDPGDEIGPVSPGSSSMGLWFRDPDGYRWELSVQNGDGES
;
A
#
# COMPACT_ATOMS: atom_id res chain seq x y z
N MET A 1 -21.99 25.27 8.24
CA MET A 1 -21.67 23.96 8.82
C MET A 1 -20.70 23.22 7.89
N GLN A 2 -19.69 22.59 8.44
CA GLN A 2 -18.71 21.84 7.69
C GLN A 2 -19.00 20.33 7.77
N ILE A 3 -18.66 19.59 6.70
CA ILE A 3 -18.88 18.15 6.65
C ILE A 3 -17.77 17.43 7.42
N GLN A 4 -18.15 16.54 8.33
CA GLN A 4 -17.22 15.69 9.08
C GLN A 4 -16.88 14.44 8.24
N LEU A 5 -15.63 14.33 7.82
CA LEU A 5 -15.18 13.14 7.09
C LEU A 5 -14.74 12.05 8.05
N GLY A 6 -14.97 10.81 7.66
CA GLY A 6 -14.36 9.66 8.31
C GLY A 6 -13.02 9.34 7.63
N THR A 7 -12.62 8.09 7.68
CA THR A 7 -11.42 7.61 6.99
C THR A 7 -11.74 7.34 5.51
N VAL A 8 -10.72 7.07 4.72
CA VAL A 8 -10.91 6.54 3.38
C VAL A 8 -11.50 5.13 3.51
N TRP A 9 -12.67 4.91 2.92
CA TRP A 9 -13.33 3.61 2.94
C TRP A 9 -12.82 2.71 1.82
N HIS A 10 -12.80 3.23 0.60
CA HIS A 10 -12.28 2.47 -0.53
C HIS A 10 -11.78 3.41 -1.62
N PHE A 11 -10.94 2.86 -2.48
CA PHE A 11 -10.51 3.53 -3.70
C PHE A 11 -10.20 2.49 -4.76
N SER A 12 -10.17 2.93 -6.03
CA SER A 12 -9.86 2.05 -7.16
C SER A 12 -8.83 2.72 -8.06
N ILE A 13 -7.94 1.92 -8.61
CA ILE A 13 -6.90 2.39 -9.53
C ILE A 13 -6.96 1.60 -10.83
N ALA A 14 -6.57 2.26 -11.92
CA ALA A 14 -6.48 1.60 -13.23
C ALA A 14 -5.21 0.76 -13.30
N VAL A 15 -5.34 -0.48 -13.71
CA VAL A 15 -4.22 -1.42 -13.83
C VAL A 15 -4.32 -2.18 -15.15
N ARG A 16 -3.19 -2.67 -15.65
CA ARG A 16 -3.19 -3.42 -16.92
C ARG A 16 -3.88 -4.77 -16.79
N ASP A 17 -3.60 -5.45 -15.68
CA ASP A 17 -4.09 -6.81 -15.43
C ASP A 17 -4.56 -6.91 -13.99
N PRO A 18 -5.89 -6.79 -13.74
CA PRO A 18 -6.43 -6.89 -12.38
C PRO A 18 -6.06 -8.20 -11.67
N GLU A 19 -5.99 -9.32 -12.40
CA GLU A 19 -5.62 -10.61 -11.81
C GLU A 19 -4.19 -10.60 -11.26
N LYS A 20 -3.27 -10.08 -12.05
CA LYS A 20 -1.86 -9.98 -11.65
C LYS A 20 -1.69 -9.06 -10.45
N HIS A 21 -2.43 -7.93 -10.45
CA HIS A 21 -2.44 -7.02 -9.30
C HIS A 21 -3.00 -7.69 -8.05
N ALA A 22 -4.13 -8.38 -8.18
CA ALA A 22 -4.71 -9.11 -7.06
C ALA A 22 -3.75 -10.13 -6.49
N GLN A 23 -3.02 -10.87 -7.34
CA GLN A 23 -2.01 -11.83 -6.91
C GLN A 23 -0.86 -11.16 -6.15
N PHE A 24 -0.39 -10.02 -6.65
CA PHE A 24 0.65 -9.24 -5.95
C PHE A 24 0.19 -8.87 -4.54
N TRP A 25 -1.01 -8.30 -4.43
CA TRP A 25 -1.51 -7.82 -3.15
C TRP A 25 -1.85 -8.95 -2.18
N THR A 26 -2.46 -10.03 -2.63
CA THR A 26 -2.79 -11.16 -1.75
C THR A 26 -1.56 -11.97 -1.35
N SER A 27 -0.50 -11.96 -2.16
CA SER A 27 0.77 -12.62 -1.82
C SER A 27 1.55 -11.89 -0.74
N ASN A 28 1.36 -10.58 -0.60
CA ASN A 28 2.14 -9.74 0.31
C ASN A 28 1.35 -9.26 1.52
N PHE A 29 0.03 -9.14 1.40
CA PHE A 29 -0.81 -8.52 2.42
C PHE A 29 -1.99 -9.41 2.79
N ALA A 30 -2.47 -9.26 4.01
CA ALA A 30 -3.62 -10.02 4.52
C ALA A 30 -4.93 -9.41 3.98
N LEU A 31 -5.18 -9.66 2.71
CA LEU A 31 -6.36 -9.20 1.99
C LEU A 31 -7.07 -10.40 1.38
N LYS A 32 -8.38 -10.30 1.28
CA LYS A 32 -9.21 -11.32 0.62
C LYS A 32 -10.01 -10.69 -0.51
N GLU A 33 -10.32 -11.48 -1.53
CA GLU A 33 -11.15 -11.02 -2.64
C GLU A 33 -12.60 -10.86 -2.16
N MET A 34 -13.19 -9.70 -2.44
CA MET A 34 -14.60 -9.46 -2.13
C MET A 34 -15.46 -9.30 -3.38
N PHE A 35 -14.87 -8.99 -4.52
CA PHE A 35 -15.59 -8.81 -5.77
C PHE A 35 -14.67 -9.15 -6.93
N ARG A 36 -15.28 -9.74 -7.96
CA ARG A 36 -14.56 -10.08 -9.21
C ARG A 36 -15.51 -9.96 -10.38
N SER A 37 -15.04 -9.31 -11.45
CA SER A 37 -15.65 -9.33 -12.76
C SER A 37 -14.55 -9.42 -13.81
N ASP A 38 -14.91 -9.47 -15.09
CA ASP A 38 -13.90 -9.46 -16.16
C ASP A 38 -13.09 -8.17 -16.21
N GLU A 39 -13.64 -7.08 -15.65
CA GLU A 39 -13.05 -5.75 -15.72
C GLU A 39 -12.43 -5.27 -14.41
N ALA A 40 -12.75 -5.90 -13.28
CA ALA A 40 -12.30 -5.40 -11.99
C ALA A 40 -12.23 -6.48 -10.93
N ILE A 41 -11.33 -6.28 -9.97
CA ILE A 41 -11.21 -7.11 -8.76
C ILE A 41 -11.09 -6.16 -7.58
N ALA A 42 -11.81 -6.42 -6.51
CA ALA A 42 -11.68 -5.66 -5.26
C ALA A 42 -11.24 -6.59 -4.12
N LEU A 43 -10.29 -6.12 -3.34
CA LEU A 43 -9.74 -6.82 -2.18
C LEU A 43 -10.05 -6.04 -0.90
N THR A 44 -10.18 -6.75 0.20
CA THR A 44 -10.51 -6.12 1.49
C THR A 44 -9.85 -6.83 2.67
N ASN A 45 -9.65 -6.06 3.76
CA ASN A 45 -9.33 -6.61 5.08
C ASN A 45 -10.46 -6.32 6.08
N ASP A 46 -11.67 -6.03 5.57
CA ASP A 46 -12.87 -5.63 6.30
C ASP A 46 -12.90 -4.14 6.74
N ASP A 47 -11.77 -3.45 6.73
CA ASP A 47 -11.70 -2.01 7.02
C ASP A 47 -11.46 -1.19 5.76
N LEU A 48 -10.57 -1.66 4.89
CA LEU A 48 -10.18 -1.01 3.66
C LEU A 48 -10.58 -1.86 2.47
N ILE A 49 -11.00 -1.21 1.39
CA ILE A 49 -11.24 -1.87 0.11
C ILE A 49 -10.32 -1.24 -0.94
N ILE A 50 -9.57 -2.07 -1.64
CA ILE A 50 -8.74 -1.64 -2.76
C ILE A 50 -9.28 -2.29 -4.02
N GLY A 51 -9.68 -1.46 -4.99
CA GLY A 51 -10.18 -1.94 -6.28
C GLY A 51 -9.15 -1.75 -7.38
N PHE A 52 -9.09 -2.74 -8.28
CA PHE A 52 -8.26 -2.69 -9.47
C PHE A 52 -9.16 -2.86 -10.68
N PHE A 53 -9.25 -1.85 -11.54
CA PHE A 53 -10.03 -1.97 -12.76
C PHE A 53 -9.11 -1.95 -13.97
N LYS A 54 -9.49 -2.73 -14.99
CA LYS A 54 -8.71 -2.86 -16.22
C LYS A 54 -8.69 -1.55 -16.99
N GLY A 55 -7.49 -1.03 -17.24
CA GLY A 55 -7.32 0.23 -17.94
C GLY A 55 -5.85 0.58 -18.10
N THR A 56 -5.59 1.75 -18.65
CA THR A 56 -4.23 2.25 -18.77
C THR A 56 -3.79 2.80 -17.41
N PRO A 57 -2.71 2.27 -16.82
CA PRO A 57 -2.22 2.81 -15.55
C PRO A 57 -1.59 4.18 -15.74
N HIS A 58 -1.77 5.04 -14.74
CA HIS A 58 -1.21 6.39 -14.72
C HIS A 58 -0.54 6.64 -13.36
N PRO A 59 0.57 5.92 -13.06
CA PRO A 59 1.21 6.02 -11.75
C PRO A 59 1.76 7.42 -11.43
N ASP A 60 2.04 8.22 -12.44
CA ASP A 60 2.55 9.57 -12.29
C ASP A 60 1.48 10.61 -11.91
N THR A 61 0.20 10.25 -11.94
CA THR A 61 -0.89 11.16 -11.57
C THR A 61 -1.22 11.12 -10.09
N ILE A 62 -0.69 10.13 -9.38
CA ILE A 62 -0.79 10.01 -7.92
C ILE A 62 0.63 9.93 -7.40
N ASP A 63 1.04 10.88 -6.54
CA ASP A 63 2.39 10.84 -5.98
C ASP A 63 2.61 9.53 -5.22
N HIS A 64 1.74 9.24 -4.26
CA HIS A 64 1.80 7.99 -3.51
C HIS A 64 0.52 7.80 -2.70
N ILE A 65 0.35 6.58 -2.20
CA ILE A 65 -0.71 6.25 -1.26
C ILE A 65 -0.04 5.62 -0.04
N SER A 66 -0.36 6.12 1.15
CA SER A 66 0.19 5.61 2.40
C SER A 66 -0.84 4.75 3.12
N LEU A 67 -0.43 3.55 3.49
CA LEU A 67 -1.23 2.63 4.28
C LEU A 67 -0.61 2.51 5.67
N ASN A 68 -1.44 2.61 6.69
CA ASN A 68 -0.99 2.67 8.08
C ASN A 68 -0.81 1.25 8.65
N LEU A 69 0.29 1.05 9.37
CA LEU A 69 0.52 -0.16 10.17
C LEU A 69 0.49 0.23 11.64
N GLU A 70 0.17 -0.75 12.50
CA GLU A 70 -0.08 -0.47 13.92
C GLU A 70 1.18 -0.34 14.77
N SER A 71 2.34 -0.84 14.30
CA SER A 71 3.57 -0.82 15.09
C SER A 71 4.82 -0.92 14.23
N MET A 72 5.94 -0.53 14.80
CA MET A 72 7.25 -0.71 14.14
C MET A 72 7.59 -2.18 13.95
N ARG A 73 7.13 -3.03 14.86
CA ARG A 73 7.30 -4.49 14.71
C ARG A 73 6.60 -4.97 13.44
N ALA A 74 5.37 -4.50 13.20
CA ALA A 74 4.64 -4.84 11.98
C ALA A 74 5.34 -4.30 10.73
N LEU A 75 5.91 -3.08 10.81
CA LEU A 75 6.62 -2.48 9.69
C LEU A 75 7.89 -3.27 9.34
N ARG A 76 8.66 -3.68 10.34
CA ARG A 76 9.86 -4.50 10.12
C ARG A 76 9.52 -5.86 9.53
N ALA A 77 8.44 -6.49 10.01
CA ALA A 77 7.97 -7.76 9.46
C ALA A 77 7.49 -7.59 8.01
N ALA A 78 6.83 -6.49 7.70
CA ALA A 78 6.40 -6.17 6.34
C ALA A 78 7.60 -6.03 5.40
N LEU A 79 8.66 -5.34 5.85
CA LEU A 79 9.88 -5.19 5.06
C LEU A 79 10.47 -6.56 4.69
N GLU A 80 10.56 -7.47 5.66
CA GLU A 80 11.11 -8.80 5.41
C GLU A 80 10.25 -9.58 4.40
N THR A 81 8.91 -9.47 4.51
CA THR A 81 7.99 -10.11 3.58
C THR A 81 8.19 -9.58 2.16
N LEU A 82 8.25 -8.26 2.00
CA LEU A 82 8.42 -7.64 0.69
C LEU A 82 9.76 -8.01 0.05
N LYS A 83 10.84 -8.03 0.85
CA LYS A 83 12.15 -8.47 0.38
C LYS A 83 12.13 -9.93 -0.08
N LYS A 84 11.55 -10.81 0.72
CA LYS A 84 11.46 -12.24 0.42
C LYS A 84 10.72 -12.48 -0.89
N ASN A 85 9.70 -11.69 -1.16
CA ASN A 85 8.88 -11.83 -2.36
C ASN A 85 9.39 -11.02 -3.56
N GLY A 86 10.56 -10.40 -3.44
CA GLY A 86 11.18 -9.69 -4.54
C GLY A 86 10.50 -8.41 -4.96
N VAL A 87 9.75 -7.77 -4.06
CA VAL A 87 9.07 -6.52 -4.33
C VAL A 87 10.08 -5.39 -4.51
N GLU A 88 9.85 -4.52 -5.49
CA GLU A 88 10.71 -3.36 -5.74
C GLU A 88 10.58 -2.36 -4.59
N LEU A 89 11.68 -2.15 -3.86
CA LEU A 89 11.76 -1.21 -2.74
C LEU A 89 12.56 0.01 -3.13
N GLU A 90 12.22 1.17 -2.56
CA GLU A 90 13.05 2.36 -2.68
C GLU A 90 14.14 2.34 -1.60
N ASP A 91 15.24 3.02 -1.89
CA ASP A 91 16.38 3.18 -0.98
C ASP A 91 16.90 1.85 -0.40
N PRO A 92 17.31 0.90 -1.26
CA PRO A 92 17.83 -0.38 -0.78
C PRO A 92 18.99 -0.21 0.21
N GLY A 93 18.86 -0.85 1.37
CA GLY A 93 19.84 -0.76 2.43
C GLY A 93 19.44 0.22 3.54
N ASP A 94 18.49 1.10 3.27
CA ASP A 94 17.98 2.09 4.24
C ASP A 94 16.48 2.22 4.05
N GLU A 95 15.80 1.09 4.01
CA GLU A 95 14.41 0.98 3.57
C GLU A 95 13.41 1.54 4.57
N ILE A 96 13.72 1.54 5.87
CA ILE A 96 12.85 2.12 6.89
C ILE A 96 13.48 3.41 7.40
N GLY A 97 12.71 4.50 7.31
CA GLY A 97 13.15 5.80 7.77
C GLY A 97 11.97 6.73 7.99
N PRO A 98 12.23 7.99 8.38
CA PRO A 98 11.18 8.99 8.50
C PRO A 98 10.44 9.15 7.18
N VAL A 99 9.10 9.28 7.25
CA VAL A 99 8.26 9.43 6.04
C VAL A 99 8.55 10.73 5.30
N SER A 100 9.09 11.72 6.02
CA SER A 100 9.59 12.96 5.45
C SER A 100 10.65 13.52 6.40
N PRO A 101 11.53 14.43 5.94
CA PRO A 101 12.57 15.00 6.81
C PRO A 101 11.98 15.58 8.10
N GLY A 102 12.47 15.12 9.24
CA GLY A 102 12.04 15.59 10.55
C GLY A 102 10.75 14.98 11.08
N SER A 103 10.12 14.09 10.34
CA SER A 103 8.89 13.44 10.80
C SER A 103 9.18 12.41 11.89
N SER A 104 8.27 12.32 12.89
CA SER A 104 8.28 11.25 13.89
C SER A 104 7.66 9.95 13.33
N SER A 105 6.95 10.02 12.24
CA SER A 105 6.36 8.84 11.59
C SER A 105 7.40 8.15 10.72
N MET A 106 7.40 6.83 10.78
CA MET A 106 8.36 5.99 10.09
C MET A 106 7.66 5.19 8.98
N GLY A 107 8.38 4.90 7.91
CA GLY A 107 7.79 4.17 6.80
C GLY A 107 8.80 3.52 5.88
N LEU A 108 8.26 2.83 4.90
CA LEU A 108 9.00 2.28 3.77
C LEU A 108 8.19 2.51 2.50
N TRP A 109 8.86 2.45 1.35
CA TRP A 109 8.25 2.73 0.05
C TRP A 109 8.47 1.56 -0.89
N PHE A 110 7.41 1.21 -1.66
CA PHE A 110 7.51 0.15 -2.65
C PHE A 110 6.69 0.48 -3.89
N ARG A 111 6.97 -0.23 -5.00
CA ARG A 111 6.23 -0.11 -6.25
C ARG A 111 5.42 -1.38 -6.49
N ASP A 112 4.22 -1.21 -7.00
CA ASP A 112 3.40 -2.33 -7.45
C ASP A 112 3.73 -2.71 -8.90
N PRO A 113 3.08 -3.74 -9.48
CA PRO A 113 3.42 -4.19 -10.83
C PRO A 113 3.27 -3.14 -11.93
N ASP A 114 2.44 -2.12 -11.75
CA ASP A 114 2.25 -1.04 -12.74
C ASP A 114 2.97 0.23 -12.36
N GLY A 115 3.79 0.22 -11.31
CA GLY A 115 4.64 1.33 -10.94
C GLY A 115 4.01 2.35 -10.02
N TYR A 116 2.81 2.10 -9.50
CA TYR A 116 2.23 2.96 -8.47
C TYR A 116 3.08 2.90 -7.20
N ARG A 117 3.27 4.05 -6.58
CA ARG A 117 4.13 4.20 -5.41
C ARG A 117 3.31 4.12 -4.14
N TRP A 118 3.68 3.19 -3.28
CA TRP A 118 2.98 2.92 -2.01
C TRP A 118 3.92 3.13 -0.84
N GLU A 119 3.34 3.57 0.27
CA GLU A 119 4.05 3.73 1.52
C GLU A 119 3.35 2.90 2.60
N LEU A 120 4.14 2.20 3.40
CA LEU A 120 3.66 1.63 4.66
C LEU A 120 4.22 2.51 5.76
N SER A 121 3.37 2.99 6.66
CA SER A 121 3.79 3.96 7.68
C SER A 121 3.28 3.62 9.06
N VAL A 122 4.05 4.06 10.06
CA VAL A 122 3.70 3.96 11.48
C VAL A 122 3.76 5.37 12.06
N GLN A 123 2.61 5.88 12.49
CA GLN A 123 2.55 7.22 13.07
C GLN A 123 3.33 7.25 14.38
N ASN A 124 4.22 8.24 14.51
CA ASN A 124 5.10 8.40 15.68
C ASN A 124 5.96 7.17 15.97
N GLY A 125 6.33 6.44 14.91
CA GLY A 125 7.11 5.21 15.04
C GLY A 125 8.51 5.40 15.61
N ASP A 126 9.07 6.61 15.52
CA ASP A 126 10.39 6.90 16.06
C ASP A 126 10.46 6.77 17.58
N GLY A 127 9.31 6.82 18.27
CA GLY A 127 9.23 6.60 19.71
C GLY A 127 9.08 5.15 20.13
N GLU A 128 9.01 4.22 19.17
CA GLU A 128 8.89 2.78 19.45
C GLU A 128 10.25 2.10 19.42
N SER A 129 10.42 1.18 20.33
CA SER A 129 11.64 0.38 20.42
C SER A 129 11.62 -0.84 19.49
#